data_ab4decd9be297206ec7b0bf9ccb37c8e
#
_entry.id   ab4decd9be297206ec7b0bf9ccb37c8e
#
_cell.length_a   1.000
_cell.length_b   1.000
_cell.length_c   1.000
_cell.angle_alpha   90.00
_cell.angle_beta   90.00
_cell.angle_gamma   90.00
#
_symmetry.space_group_name_H-M   'P 1'
#
loop_
_entity.id
_entity.type
_entity.pdbx_description
1 polymer ?
#
loop_
_entity_poly.entity_id
_entity_poly.type
_entity_poly.pdbx_seq_one_letter_code
_entity_poly.pdbx_strand_id
1 'polypeptide(L)'
;GLPEPELNGDIHDRDGGWLATGDLLWREAEVVGEYLGAYHFRDYAQGDSDIVRRRDVERAGWSHVDFTKDDYYRRPRRLVLLHRLAGLLRCELDPHGLAEVAAAPGLPGGPLRPCGGA
;
A
#
# COMPACT_ATOMS: atom_id res chain seq x y z
N GLY A 1 7.89 -9.45 8.66
CA GLY A 1 7.10 -8.27 8.46
C GLY A 1 7.65 -7.25 7.49
N LEU A 2 6.85 -6.27 7.23
CA LEU A 2 7.20 -5.16 6.35
C LEU A 2 7.76 -3.99 7.17
N PRO A 3 8.59 -3.11 6.58
CA PRO A 3 8.96 -1.89 7.25
C PRO A 3 7.73 -1.03 7.54
N GLU A 4 7.81 -0.24 8.58
CA GLU A 4 6.68 0.61 8.99
C GLU A 4 6.50 1.76 7.99
N PRO A 5 5.30 1.94 7.43
CA PRO A 5 5.04 3.02 6.50
C PRO A 5 4.78 4.34 7.22
N GLU A 6 4.98 5.42 6.50
CA GLU A 6 4.49 6.74 6.86
C GLU A 6 2.99 6.80 6.53
N LEU A 7 2.18 7.34 7.44
CA LEU A 7 0.74 7.44 7.25
C LEU A 7 0.35 8.80 6.70
N ASN A 8 -0.53 8.81 5.70
CA ASN A 8 -1.07 10.04 5.10
C ASN A 8 0.03 11.02 4.70
N GLY A 9 1.05 10.52 4.03
CA GLY A 9 2.18 11.34 3.64
C GLY A 9 2.00 11.97 2.27
N ASP A 10 2.66 13.09 2.05
CA ASP A 10 2.63 13.81 0.79
C ASP A 10 3.71 13.31 -0.17
N ILE A 11 3.34 13.22 -1.44
CA ILE A 11 4.25 12.89 -2.54
C ILE A 11 4.43 14.15 -3.38
N HIS A 12 5.69 14.48 -3.67
CA HIS A 12 6.06 15.64 -4.49
C HIS A 12 6.81 15.18 -5.73
N ASP A 13 6.72 15.96 -6.80
CA ASP A 13 7.53 15.73 -7.98
C ASP A 13 8.97 16.23 -7.76
N ARG A 14 9.82 16.06 -8.77
CA ARG A 14 11.23 16.46 -8.66
C ARG A 14 11.42 17.97 -8.51
N ASP A 15 10.46 18.75 -8.95
CA ASP A 15 10.50 20.21 -8.86
C ASP A 15 9.88 20.70 -7.55
N GLY A 16 9.43 19.79 -6.69
CA GLY A 16 8.83 20.12 -5.40
C GLY A 16 7.32 20.36 -5.44
N GLY A 17 6.69 20.17 -6.60
CA GLY A 17 5.24 20.29 -6.72
C GLY A 17 4.51 19.12 -6.07
N TRP A 18 3.42 19.42 -5.39
CA TRP A 18 2.61 18.39 -4.76
C TRP A 18 1.89 17.53 -5.80
N LEU A 19 1.98 16.21 -5.68
CA LEU A 19 1.31 15.27 -6.57
C LEU A 19 0.11 14.60 -5.91
N ALA A 20 0.29 14.10 -4.72
CA ALA A 20 -0.74 13.32 -4.04
C ALA A 20 -0.44 13.18 -2.55
N THR A 21 -1.47 12.76 -1.81
CA THR A 21 -1.32 12.25 -0.44
C THR A 21 -1.67 10.78 -0.47
N GLY A 22 -0.78 9.93 0.00
CA GLY A 22 -1.00 8.48 0.05
C GLY A 22 -1.33 8.01 1.45
N ASP A 23 -2.16 6.98 1.56
CA ASP A 23 -2.53 6.43 2.87
C ASP A 23 -1.33 5.81 3.57
N LEU A 24 -0.51 5.08 2.83
CA LEU A 24 0.70 4.44 3.32
C LEU A 24 1.86 4.76 2.38
N LEU A 25 2.96 5.27 2.92
CA LEU A 25 4.14 5.57 2.13
C LEU A 25 5.36 4.86 2.67
N TRP A 26 6.04 4.15 1.80
CA TRP A 26 7.39 3.66 2.05
C TRP A 26 8.34 4.50 1.20
N ARG A 27 8.74 5.62 1.76
CA ARG A 27 9.42 6.69 1.02
C ARG A 27 10.75 6.26 0.42
N GLU A 28 11.53 5.49 1.15
CA GLU A 28 12.82 5.01 0.66
C GLU A 28 12.69 4.07 -0.53
N ALA A 29 11.66 3.26 -0.53
CA ALA A 29 11.38 2.33 -1.63
C ALA A 29 10.54 2.96 -2.74
N GLU A 30 10.03 4.16 -2.54
CA GLU A 30 9.13 4.84 -3.46
C GLU A 30 7.89 3.98 -3.75
N VAL A 31 7.26 3.48 -2.70
CA VAL A 31 6.03 2.70 -2.78
C VAL A 31 4.92 3.43 -2.03
N VAL A 32 3.77 3.54 -2.66
CA VAL A 32 2.57 4.11 -2.05
C VAL A 32 1.46 3.08 -2.04
N GLY A 33 0.83 2.90 -0.88
CA GLY A 33 -0.33 2.05 -0.73
C GLY A 33 -1.58 2.89 -0.51
N GLU A 34 -2.67 2.54 -1.18
CA GLU A 34 -3.95 3.22 -1.01
C GLU A 34 -5.07 2.23 -0.72
N TYR A 35 -5.84 2.54 0.29
CA TYR A 35 -7.02 1.76 0.65
C TYR A 35 -8.23 2.24 -0.13
N LEU A 36 -8.82 1.33 -0.90
CA LEU A 36 -9.97 1.61 -1.74
C LEU A 36 -11.28 1.26 -1.02
N GLY A 37 -11.59 1.91 0.06
CA GLY A 37 -12.75 1.60 0.89
C GLY A 37 -14.08 1.51 0.13
N ALA A 38 -14.96 2.47 0.29
CA ALA A 38 -16.29 2.48 -0.31
C ALA A 38 -16.32 3.23 -1.64
N TYR A 39 -15.42 2.89 -2.54
CA TYR A 39 -15.24 3.66 -3.78
C TYR A 39 -16.20 3.36 -4.92
N HIS A 40 -17.06 2.37 -4.78
CA HIS A 40 -17.99 2.00 -5.83
C HIS A 40 -19.08 3.05 -6.11
N PHE A 41 -19.12 4.12 -5.34
CA PHE A 41 -20.07 5.22 -5.55
C PHE A 41 -19.42 6.50 -6.06
N ARG A 42 -18.18 6.44 -6.51
CA ARG A 42 -17.52 7.63 -7.08
C ARG A 42 -18.19 8.05 -8.37
N ASP A 43 -18.25 9.37 -8.58
CA ASP A 43 -18.63 9.88 -9.87
C ASP A 43 -17.49 9.77 -10.89
N TYR A 44 -17.80 9.98 -12.15
CA TYR A 44 -16.83 9.88 -13.25
C TYR A 44 -15.71 10.89 -13.15
N ALA A 45 -16.01 12.12 -12.76
CA ALA A 45 -15.03 13.18 -12.68
C ALA A 45 -13.97 12.85 -11.63
N GLN A 46 -14.38 12.33 -10.49
CA GLN A 46 -13.46 11.91 -9.44
C GLN A 46 -12.61 10.71 -9.87
N GLY A 47 -13.21 9.75 -10.57
CA GLY A 47 -12.49 8.60 -11.09
C GLY A 47 -11.40 9.00 -12.09
N ASP A 48 -11.70 9.92 -12.99
CA ASP A 48 -10.73 10.43 -13.96
C ASP A 48 -9.58 11.17 -13.27
N SER A 49 -9.88 11.99 -12.27
CA SER A 49 -8.86 12.69 -11.47
C SER A 49 -7.94 11.72 -10.75
N ASP A 50 -8.48 10.63 -10.23
CA ASP A 50 -7.70 9.60 -9.55
C ASP A 50 -6.77 8.87 -10.52
N ILE A 51 -7.22 8.60 -11.73
CA ILE A 51 -6.40 7.95 -12.77
C ILE A 51 -5.23 8.86 -13.14
N VAL A 52 -5.49 10.13 -13.38
CA VAL A 52 -4.45 11.11 -13.72
C VAL A 52 -3.42 11.22 -12.60
N ARG A 53 -3.89 11.31 -11.37
CA ARG A 53 -3.04 11.39 -10.18
C ARG A 53 -2.14 10.16 -10.05
N ARG A 54 -2.69 8.97 -10.26
CA ARG A 54 -1.92 7.73 -10.22
C ARG A 54 -0.82 7.73 -11.28
N ARG A 55 -1.14 8.14 -12.50
CA ARG A 55 -0.14 8.25 -13.57
C ARG A 55 0.99 9.21 -13.24
N ASP A 56 0.67 10.34 -12.65
CA ASP A 56 1.67 11.33 -12.26
C ASP A 56 2.58 10.79 -11.16
N VAL A 57 2.03 10.10 -10.20
CA VAL A 57 2.79 9.43 -9.14
C VAL A 57 3.72 8.37 -9.71
N GLU A 58 3.22 7.53 -10.63
CA GLU A 58 4.03 6.50 -11.28
C GLU A 58 5.15 7.10 -12.14
N ARG A 59 4.86 8.19 -12.85
CA ARG A 59 5.88 8.92 -13.64
C ARG A 59 6.97 9.54 -12.78
N ALA A 60 6.63 9.89 -11.54
CA ALA A 60 7.61 10.37 -10.57
C ALA A 60 8.48 9.26 -9.98
N GLY A 61 8.27 8.01 -10.38
CA GLY A 61 9.08 6.87 -9.97
C GLY A 61 8.47 6.01 -8.88
N TRP A 62 7.28 6.33 -8.43
CA TRP A 62 6.61 5.57 -7.36
C TRP A 62 5.88 4.36 -7.90
N SER A 63 5.92 3.26 -7.14
CA SER A 63 5.08 2.10 -7.38
C SER A 63 3.80 2.24 -6.56
N HIS A 64 2.68 2.00 -7.19
CA HIS A 64 1.36 2.17 -6.58
C HIS A 64 0.74 0.81 -6.27
N VAL A 65 0.23 0.65 -5.06
CA VAL A 65 -0.46 -0.56 -4.63
C VAL A 65 -1.82 -0.20 -4.06
N ASP A 66 -2.88 -0.67 -4.69
CA ASP A 66 -4.22 -0.56 -4.14
C ASP A 66 -4.52 -1.78 -3.28
N PHE A 67 -5.27 -1.58 -2.22
CA PHE A 67 -5.81 -2.71 -1.48
C PHE A 67 -7.23 -2.40 -1.03
N THR A 68 -8.02 -3.47 -0.95
CA THR A 68 -9.42 -3.38 -0.61
C THR A 68 -9.69 -4.11 0.69
N LYS A 69 -10.91 -3.97 1.18
CA LYS A 69 -11.40 -4.72 2.33
C LYS A 69 -11.23 -6.24 2.12
N ASP A 70 -11.50 -6.74 0.91
CA ASP A 70 -11.34 -8.16 0.60
C ASP A 70 -9.89 -8.62 0.68
N ASP A 71 -8.95 -7.79 0.23
CA ASP A 71 -7.52 -8.10 0.33
C ASP A 71 -7.07 -8.22 1.78
N TYR A 72 -7.72 -7.50 2.66
CA TYR A 72 -7.43 -7.51 4.09
C TYR A 72 -8.06 -8.71 4.80
N TYR A 73 -9.35 -8.97 4.53
CA TYR A 73 -10.12 -9.98 5.27
C TYR A 73 -9.94 -11.39 4.74
N ARG A 74 -9.70 -11.56 3.45
CA ARG A 74 -9.55 -12.90 2.85
C ARG A 74 -8.11 -13.35 2.91
N ARG A 75 -7.89 -14.44 3.61
CA ARG A 75 -6.54 -14.98 3.85
C ARG A 75 -5.69 -15.15 2.59
N PRO A 76 -6.18 -15.80 1.52
CA PRO A 76 -5.36 -15.95 0.31
C PRO A 76 -4.98 -14.61 -0.32
N ARG A 77 -5.91 -13.65 -0.36
CA ARG A 77 -5.66 -12.33 -0.91
C ARG A 77 -4.69 -11.52 -0.06
N ARG A 78 -4.80 -11.65 1.25
CA ARG A 78 -3.87 -11.01 2.18
C ARG A 78 -2.44 -11.47 1.94
N LEU A 79 -2.24 -12.76 1.73
CA LEU A 79 -0.92 -13.30 1.44
C LEU A 79 -0.36 -12.78 0.11
N VAL A 80 -1.19 -12.72 -0.92
CA VAL A 80 -0.80 -12.14 -2.22
C VAL A 80 -0.38 -10.68 -2.07
N LEU A 81 -1.15 -9.89 -1.32
CA LEU A 81 -0.81 -8.50 -1.06
C LEU A 81 0.52 -8.35 -0.33
N LEU A 82 0.75 -9.15 0.71
CA LEU A 82 1.99 -9.11 1.48
C LEU A 82 3.20 -9.49 0.62
N HIS A 83 3.09 -10.50 -0.21
CA HIS A 83 4.16 -10.90 -1.12
C HIS A 83 4.46 -9.81 -2.15
N ARG A 84 3.44 -9.17 -2.69
CA ARG A 84 3.61 -8.07 -3.62
C ARG A 84 4.32 -6.88 -2.96
N LEU A 85 3.88 -6.49 -1.77
CA LEU A 85 4.52 -5.43 -1.02
C LEU A 85 5.99 -5.76 -0.70
N ALA A 86 6.24 -6.96 -0.24
CA ALA A 86 7.61 -7.39 0.05
C ALA A 86 8.51 -7.31 -1.17
N GLY A 87 8.00 -7.71 -2.33
CA GLY A 87 8.74 -7.60 -3.59
C GLY A 87 9.06 -6.16 -3.96
N LEU A 88 8.11 -5.26 -3.84
CA LEU A 88 8.31 -3.84 -4.13
C LEU A 88 9.23 -3.16 -3.13
N LEU A 89 9.14 -3.56 -1.86
CA LEU A 89 9.96 -3.01 -0.78
C LEU A 89 11.34 -3.67 -0.72
N ARG A 90 11.58 -4.68 -1.54
CA ARG A 90 12.84 -5.44 -1.60
C ARG A 90 13.23 -6.02 -0.25
N CYS A 91 12.25 -6.59 0.44
CA CYS A 91 12.48 -7.24 1.72
C CYS A 91 11.94 -8.67 1.70
N GLU A 92 12.46 -9.50 2.60
CA GLU A 92 11.98 -10.86 2.78
C GLU A 92 10.92 -10.89 3.87
N LEU A 93 9.84 -11.63 3.61
CA LEU A 93 8.85 -11.87 4.64
C LEU A 93 9.36 -12.91 5.62
N ASP A 94 9.20 -12.63 6.91
CA ASP A 94 9.47 -13.60 7.95
C ASP A 94 8.44 -14.75 7.85
N PRO A 95 8.86 -16.00 7.61
CA PRO A 95 7.91 -17.10 7.47
C PRO A 95 7.03 -17.31 8.70
N HIS A 96 7.56 -17.06 9.88
CA HIS A 96 6.79 -17.18 11.12
C HIS A 96 5.74 -16.09 11.23
N GLY A 97 6.13 -14.84 11.00
CA GLY A 97 5.19 -13.72 10.96
C GLY A 97 4.15 -13.87 9.86
N LEU A 98 4.54 -14.40 8.71
CA LEU A 98 3.62 -14.67 7.61
C LEU A 98 2.57 -15.72 8.02
N ALA A 99 2.97 -16.77 8.71
CA ALA A 99 2.06 -17.79 9.22
C ALA A 99 1.08 -17.21 10.23
N GLU A 100 1.53 -16.34 11.12
CA GLU A 100 0.66 -15.65 12.08
C GLU A 100 -0.38 -14.77 11.38
N VAL A 101 0.03 -14.00 10.38
CA VAL A 101 -0.88 -13.16 9.61
C VAL A 101 -1.88 -14.00 8.85
N ALA A 102 -1.46 -15.12 8.28
CA ALA A 102 -2.35 -16.03 7.55
C ALA A 102 -3.38 -16.67 8.47
N ALA A 103 -3.02 -16.97 9.71
CA ALA A 103 -3.91 -17.57 10.70
C ALA A 103 -4.79 -16.56 11.43
N ALA A 104 -4.42 -15.27 11.40
CA ALA A 104 -5.15 -14.23 12.11
C ALA A 104 -6.54 -14.02 11.55
N PRO A 105 -7.55 -13.66 12.40
CA PRO A 105 -8.81 -13.14 11.90
C PRO A 105 -8.58 -11.88 11.06
N GLY A 106 -9.43 -11.66 10.07
CA GLY A 106 -9.33 -10.46 9.24
C GLY A 106 -9.84 -9.23 9.98
N LEU A 107 -9.07 -8.72 10.92
CA LEU A 107 -9.43 -7.51 11.66
C LEU A 107 -8.83 -6.28 10.99
N PRO A 108 -9.64 -5.23 10.74
CA PRO A 108 -9.13 -3.99 10.17
C PRO A 108 -8.17 -3.30 11.15
N GLY A 109 -7.14 -2.67 10.61
CA GLY A 109 -6.22 -1.87 11.40
C GLY A 109 -5.14 -2.62 12.14
N GLY A 110 -5.01 -3.93 11.92
CA GLY A 110 -3.89 -4.67 12.48
C GLY A 110 -2.57 -4.18 11.86
N PRO A 111 -1.57 -3.78 12.68
CA PRO A 111 -0.30 -3.31 12.11
C PRO A 111 0.46 -4.43 11.44
N LEU A 112 1.09 -4.12 10.31
CA LEU A 112 2.05 -5.01 9.67
C LEU A 112 3.36 -4.96 10.45
N ARG A 113 4.00 -6.11 10.63
CA ARG A 113 5.28 -6.17 11.32
C ARG A 113 6.41 -5.69 10.39
N PRO A 114 7.46 -5.05 10.94
CA PRO A 114 8.62 -4.66 10.14
C PRO A 114 9.27 -5.84 9.44
N CYS A 115 9.80 -5.59 8.25
CA CYS A 115 10.59 -6.57 7.53
C CYS A 115 11.87 -6.91 8.28
N GLY A 116 12.30 -8.18 8.17
CA GLY A 116 13.56 -8.64 8.73
C GLY A 116 13.52 -8.90 10.21
N GLY A 117 12.43 -8.72 10.87
CA GLY A 117 12.29 -9.01 12.29
C GLY A 117 13.26 -8.27 13.18
N ALA A 118 13.77 -7.17 12.72
CA ALA A 118 14.70 -6.35 13.50
C ALA A 118 14.00 -5.68 14.67
#